data_cbf327e390fb0375b76b72c4da32c508
#
_entry.id   cbf327e390fb0375b76b72c4da32c508
#
_cell.length_a   1.000
_cell.length_b   1.000
_cell.length_c   1.000
_cell.angle_alpha   90.00
_cell.angle_beta   90.00
_cell.angle_gamma   90.00
#
_symmetry.space_group_name_H-M   'P 1'
#
loop_
_entity.id
_entity.type
_entity.pdbx_description
1 polymer ?
#
loop_
_entity_poly.entity_id
_entity_poly.type
_entity_poly.pdbx_seq_one_letter_code
_entity_poly.pdbx_strand_id
1 'polypeptide(L)'
;IHKSIVTTDEVRASGLLKDRIIITYPEEGTVNNDMAILQAAADDWKEKWEHWTQYCFEQHYAYVNPILIIQVLNGTGDALTDTNLDDCIIKIEERTGFKLESGQVVHTFGGTMATLTVNGLDVRYEEPSSIAEDRNIRVVFFKENLSTGWDCPRAETMMSFKHANDATYIAQLLGR
;
A
#
# COMPACT_ATOMS: atom_id res chain seq x y z
N ILE A 1 5.83 -39.79 -12.85
CA ILE A 1 5.52 -38.39 -12.52
C ILE A 1 5.70 -38.26 -11.00
N HIS A 2 6.80 -37.65 -10.55
CA HIS A 2 6.98 -37.33 -9.13
C HIS A 2 6.05 -36.18 -8.76
N LYS A 3 5.07 -36.47 -7.90
CA LYS A 3 4.26 -35.40 -7.26
C LYS A 3 5.03 -34.91 -6.02
N SER A 4 5.51 -33.70 -6.04
CA SER A 4 5.97 -33.00 -4.84
C SER A 4 4.72 -32.43 -4.15
N ILE A 5 4.47 -32.85 -2.92
CA ILE A 5 3.41 -32.29 -2.08
C ILE A 5 4.09 -31.32 -1.15
N VAL A 6 3.81 -30.03 -1.29
CA VAL A 6 4.29 -28.99 -0.39
C VAL A 6 3.20 -28.73 0.64
N THR A 7 3.54 -28.82 1.92
CA THR A 7 2.58 -28.57 3.01
C THR A 7 2.45 -27.07 3.29
N THR A 8 1.35 -26.68 3.91
CA THR A 8 1.12 -25.26 4.31
C THR A 8 2.23 -24.75 5.24
N ASP A 9 2.75 -25.63 6.10
CA ASP A 9 3.84 -25.26 7.03
C ASP A 9 5.17 -25.04 6.33
N GLU A 10 5.48 -25.83 5.30
CA GLU A 10 6.66 -25.61 4.47
C GLU A 10 6.57 -24.31 3.67
N VAL A 11 5.38 -23.97 3.17
CA VAL A 11 5.16 -22.69 2.47
C VAL A 11 5.30 -21.50 3.43
N ARG A 12 4.80 -21.60 4.66
CA ARG A 12 5.01 -20.59 5.70
C ARG A 12 6.48 -20.44 6.08
N ALA A 13 7.17 -21.55 6.30
CA ALA A 13 8.59 -21.57 6.64
C ALA A 13 9.48 -20.98 5.54
N SER A 14 9.05 -21.05 4.28
CA SER A 14 9.76 -20.45 3.14
C SER A 14 9.63 -18.92 3.04
N GLY A 15 8.75 -18.29 3.84
CA GLY A 15 8.47 -16.87 3.77
C GLY A 15 7.61 -16.45 2.56
N LEU A 16 7.07 -17.39 1.80
CA LEU A 16 6.24 -17.12 0.62
C LEU A 16 4.80 -16.68 0.97
N LEU A 17 4.38 -16.92 2.21
CA LEU A 17 3.08 -16.45 2.70
C LEU A 17 3.27 -15.47 3.84
N LYS A 18 2.47 -14.42 3.85
CA LYS A 18 2.38 -13.52 5.00
C LYS A 18 1.81 -14.29 6.18
N ASP A 19 2.48 -14.26 7.33
CA ASP A 19 2.07 -15.01 8.53
C ASP A 19 0.72 -14.54 9.07
N ARG A 20 0.38 -13.28 8.82
CA ARG A 20 -0.86 -12.69 9.31
C ARG A 20 -1.36 -11.59 8.38
N ILE A 21 -2.64 -11.67 8.04
CA ILE A 21 -3.39 -10.62 7.34
C ILE A 21 -4.42 -10.08 8.35
N ILE A 22 -4.34 -8.79 8.66
CA ILE A 22 -5.32 -8.09 9.50
C ILE A 22 -6.23 -7.30 8.58
N ILE A 23 -7.51 -7.65 8.57
CA ILE A 23 -8.53 -6.93 7.83
C ILE A 23 -9.36 -6.16 8.84
N THR A 24 -9.39 -4.84 8.70
CA THR A 24 -10.23 -3.97 9.51
C THR A 24 -11.38 -3.47 8.62
N TYR A 25 -12.61 -3.75 9.05
CA TYR A 25 -13.81 -3.21 8.43
C TYR A 25 -14.35 -2.08 9.29
N PRO A 26 -14.87 -0.98 8.69
CA PRO A 26 -15.67 -0.02 9.44
C PRO A 26 -16.93 -0.69 9.97
N GLU A 27 -17.35 -0.35 11.18
CA GLU A 27 -18.64 -0.80 11.72
C GLU A 27 -19.77 -0.25 10.84
N GLU A 28 -20.76 -1.11 10.52
CA GLU A 28 -21.94 -0.70 9.77
C GLU A 28 -22.64 0.46 10.48
N GLY A 29 -22.79 1.58 9.79
CA GLY A 29 -23.54 2.74 10.26
C GLY A 29 -22.73 3.98 10.66
N THR A 30 -21.42 3.96 10.62
CA THR A 30 -20.58 5.14 10.83
C THR A 30 -20.40 5.93 9.53
N VAL A 31 -20.99 7.11 9.48
CA VAL A 31 -20.85 8.07 8.39
C VAL A 31 -19.38 8.55 8.35
N ASN A 32 -18.71 8.39 7.19
CA ASN A 32 -17.40 8.95 6.86
C ASN A 32 -16.20 8.38 7.65
N ASN A 33 -16.00 7.06 7.60
CA ASN A 33 -14.92 6.39 8.31
C ASN A 33 -13.62 6.18 7.48
N ASP A 34 -13.60 6.60 6.22
CA ASP A 34 -12.48 6.35 5.30
C ASP A 34 -11.16 6.97 5.80
N MET A 35 -11.24 8.20 6.34
CA MET A 35 -10.06 8.84 6.92
C MET A 35 -9.62 8.21 8.23
N ALA A 36 -10.52 7.63 9.02
CA ALA A 36 -10.15 6.87 10.21
C ALA A 36 -9.44 5.57 9.85
N ILE A 37 -9.85 4.91 8.77
CA ILE A 37 -9.17 3.73 8.23
C ILE A 37 -7.77 4.10 7.72
N LEU A 38 -7.64 5.22 7.00
CA LEU A 38 -6.35 5.74 6.57
C LEU A 38 -5.43 6.05 7.75
N GLN A 39 -5.95 6.63 8.83
CA GLN A 39 -5.18 6.88 10.05
C GLN A 39 -4.66 5.58 10.66
N ALA A 40 -5.52 4.56 10.79
CA ALA A 40 -5.12 3.25 11.31
C ALA A 40 -4.06 2.58 10.42
N ALA A 41 -4.20 2.68 9.10
CA ALA A 41 -3.20 2.18 8.15
C ALA A 41 -1.86 2.94 8.27
N ALA A 42 -1.92 4.26 8.45
CA ALA A 42 -0.71 5.07 8.64
C ALA A 42 0.02 4.72 9.94
N ASP A 43 -0.72 4.44 11.04
CA ASP A 43 -0.16 3.99 12.30
C ASP A 43 0.53 2.62 12.16
N ASP A 44 -0.12 1.66 11.51
CA ASP A 44 0.43 0.33 11.25
C ASP A 44 1.69 0.41 10.37
N TRP A 45 1.66 1.23 9.32
CA TRP A 45 2.82 1.48 8.46
C TRP A 45 3.98 2.11 9.22
N LYS A 46 3.71 3.09 10.09
CA LYS A 46 4.74 3.72 10.95
C LYS A 46 5.40 2.69 11.86
N GLU A 47 4.62 1.84 12.51
CA GLU A 47 5.13 0.78 13.40
C GLU A 47 6.05 -0.18 12.63
N LYS A 48 5.64 -0.62 11.44
CA LYS A 48 6.46 -1.48 10.59
C LYS A 48 7.75 -0.79 10.14
N TRP A 49 7.66 0.49 9.80
CA TRP A 49 8.85 1.26 9.40
C TRP A 49 9.85 1.41 10.56
N GLU A 50 9.37 1.66 11.78
CA GLU A 50 10.20 1.74 12.98
C GLU A 50 10.87 0.39 13.28
N HIS A 51 10.12 -0.72 13.19
CA HIS A 51 10.66 -2.07 13.36
C HIS A 51 11.74 -2.42 12.32
N TRP A 52 11.51 -2.11 11.05
CA TRP A 52 12.51 -2.32 9.99
C TRP A 52 13.74 -1.47 10.21
N THR A 53 13.59 -0.23 10.61
CA THR A 53 14.72 0.66 10.90
C THR A 53 15.58 0.11 12.02
N GLN A 54 14.95 -0.32 13.11
CA GLN A 54 15.66 -0.91 14.25
C GLN A 54 16.35 -2.23 13.86
N TYR A 55 15.65 -3.13 13.19
CA TYR A 55 16.19 -4.41 12.76
C TYR A 55 17.39 -4.25 11.82
N CYS A 56 17.26 -3.40 10.81
CA CYS A 56 18.36 -3.14 9.87
C CYS A 56 19.58 -2.53 10.58
N PHE A 57 19.34 -1.63 11.54
CA PHE A 57 20.42 -1.04 12.36
C PHE A 57 21.14 -2.12 13.18
N GLU A 58 20.41 -2.97 13.91
CA GLU A 58 20.99 -4.02 14.75
C GLU A 58 21.75 -5.09 13.94
N GLN A 59 21.26 -5.41 12.74
CA GLN A 59 21.85 -6.42 11.87
C GLN A 59 22.89 -5.87 10.89
N HIS A 60 23.12 -4.56 10.86
CA HIS A 60 23.99 -3.88 9.91
C HIS A 60 23.58 -4.11 8.44
N TYR A 61 22.28 -4.18 8.19
CA TYR A 61 21.71 -4.29 6.85
C TYR A 61 21.38 -2.92 6.25
N ALA A 62 21.26 -2.86 4.93
CA ALA A 62 20.72 -1.69 4.26
C ALA A 62 19.26 -1.46 4.68
N TYR A 63 18.90 -0.19 4.93
CA TYR A 63 17.55 0.13 5.35
C TYR A 63 16.49 -0.30 4.33
N VAL A 64 15.42 -0.88 4.85
CA VAL A 64 14.22 -1.25 4.10
C VAL A 64 13.13 -0.24 4.42
N ASN A 65 12.56 0.36 3.39
CA ASN A 65 11.38 1.22 3.50
C ASN A 65 10.13 0.40 3.20
N PRO A 66 9.30 0.05 4.19
CA PRO A 66 8.01 -0.55 3.93
C PRO A 66 7.11 0.42 3.18
N ILE A 67 6.23 -0.09 2.33
CA ILE A 67 5.35 0.70 1.48
C ILE A 67 3.92 0.64 2.03
N LEU A 68 3.31 1.82 2.17
CA LEU A 68 1.88 1.98 2.38
C LEU A 68 1.19 2.08 1.02
N ILE A 69 0.27 1.16 0.75
CA ILE A 69 -0.49 1.11 -0.49
C ILE A 69 -1.91 1.59 -0.25
N ILE A 70 -2.35 2.54 -1.05
CA ILE A 70 -3.66 3.17 -0.92
C ILE A 70 -4.43 2.98 -2.22
N GLN A 71 -5.51 2.18 -2.15
CA GLN A 71 -6.44 2.05 -3.25
C GLN A 71 -7.44 3.20 -3.21
N VAL A 72 -7.47 3.97 -4.28
CA VAL A 72 -8.33 5.15 -4.41
C VAL A 72 -9.53 4.88 -5.32
N LEU A 73 -10.56 5.70 -5.21
CA LEU A 73 -11.75 5.63 -6.04
C LEU A 73 -11.43 5.98 -7.50
N ASN A 74 -12.22 5.47 -8.42
CA ASN A 74 -12.20 5.94 -9.79
C ASN A 74 -12.71 7.37 -9.84
N GLY A 75 -12.27 8.13 -10.81
CA GLY A 75 -12.78 9.48 -11.02
C GLY A 75 -14.10 9.48 -11.77
N THR A 76 -14.96 10.46 -11.49
CA THR A 76 -16.16 10.76 -12.22
C THR A 76 -15.89 11.92 -13.18
N GLY A 77 -16.46 11.86 -14.39
CA GLY A 77 -16.22 12.87 -15.43
C GLY A 77 -14.75 12.94 -15.82
N ASP A 78 -14.17 14.12 -15.79
CA ASP A 78 -12.76 14.37 -16.15
C ASP A 78 -11.79 14.20 -14.97
N ALA A 79 -12.29 13.88 -13.78
CA ALA A 79 -11.46 13.69 -12.61
C ALA A 79 -10.66 12.37 -12.70
N LEU A 80 -9.39 12.39 -12.32
CA LEU A 80 -8.56 11.20 -12.28
C LEU A 80 -9.00 10.24 -11.17
N THR A 81 -9.42 10.78 -10.04
CA THR A 81 -9.95 10.06 -8.88
C THR A 81 -10.89 10.95 -8.09
N ASP A 82 -11.89 10.35 -7.47
CA ASP A 82 -12.80 11.05 -6.55
C ASP A 82 -12.26 11.09 -5.12
N THR A 83 -11.13 10.41 -4.86
CA THR A 83 -10.43 10.50 -3.57
C THR A 83 -9.61 11.79 -3.53
N ASN A 84 -9.72 12.53 -2.42
CA ASN A 84 -8.87 13.71 -2.18
C ASN A 84 -7.47 13.25 -1.76
N LEU A 85 -6.52 13.30 -2.72
CA LEU A 85 -5.14 12.86 -2.48
C LEU A 85 -4.37 13.82 -1.56
N ASP A 86 -4.69 15.13 -1.60
CA ASP A 86 -4.07 16.12 -0.72
C ASP A 86 -4.39 15.79 0.75
N ASP A 87 -5.65 15.52 1.05
CA ASP A 87 -6.09 15.12 2.40
C ASP A 87 -5.45 13.81 2.84
N CYS A 88 -5.22 12.87 1.92
CA CYS A 88 -4.50 11.64 2.22
C CYS A 88 -3.06 11.92 2.68
N ILE A 89 -2.32 12.73 1.94
CA ILE A 89 -0.94 13.10 2.29
C ILE A 89 -0.90 13.84 3.62
N ILE A 90 -1.74 14.85 3.81
CA ILE A 90 -1.84 15.61 5.05
C ILE A 90 -2.10 14.68 6.23
N LYS A 91 -3.05 13.76 6.09
CA LYS A 91 -3.43 12.84 7.16
C LYS A 91 -2.32 11.84 7.51
N ILE A 92 -1.60 11.33 6.51
CA ILE A 92 -0.45 10.45 6.71
C ILE A 92 0.66 11.20 7.47
N GLU A 93 1.00 12.43 7.04
CA GLU A 93 2.02 13.24 7.68
C GLU A 93 1.64 13.61 9.13
N GLU A 94 0.39 14.02 9.37
CA GLU A 94 -0.10 14.32 10.71
C GLU A 94 -0.01 13.11 11.64
N ARG A 95 -0.39 11.95 11.14
CA ARG A 95 -0.50 10.74 11.95
C ARG A 95 0.86 10.12 12.25
N THR A 96 1.77 10.15 11.28
CA THR A 96 3.08 9.54 11.43
C THR A 96 4.14 10.47 11.98
N GLY A 97 3.97 11.78 11.80
CA GLY A 97 5.00 12.78 12.05
C GLY A 97 6.11 12.81 10.99
N PHE A 98 6.00 11.99 9.93
CA PHE A 98 6.96 11.99 8.83
C PHE A 98 6.56 13.02 7.79
N LYS A 99 7.53 13.76 7.29
CA LYS A 99 7.35 14.62 6.13
C LYS A 99 7.65 13.82 4.87
N LEU A 100 6.68 13.76 3.97
CA LEU A 100 6.85 13.09 2.68
C LEU A 100 7.51 14.06 1.69
N GLU A 101 8.35 13.52 0.81
CA GLU A 101 9.09 14.26 -0.18
C GLU A 101 8.76 13.76 -1.59
N SER A 102 8.98 14.61 -2.60
CA SER A 102 8.87 14.22 -4.01
C SER A 102 9.81 13.03 -4.28
N GLY A 103 9.29 12.03 -5.00
CA GLY A 103 9.98 10.75 -5.24
C GLY A 103 9.68 9.64 -4.23
N GLN A 104 9.12 9.96 -3.07
CA GLN A 104 8.68 8.95 -2.08
C GLN A 104 7.22 8.53 -2.28
N VAL A 105 6.45 9.32 -2.99
CA VAL A 105 5.04 9.07 -3.31
C VAL A 105 4.89 8.92 -4.81
N VAL A 106 4.24 7.85 -5.23
CA VAL A 106 4.00 7.55 -6.64
C VAL A 106 2.56 7.12 -6.88
N HIS A 107 2.13 7.15 -8.13
CA HIS A 107 0.86 6.57 -8.55
C HIS A 107 1.03 5.60 -9.71
N THR A 108 0.10 4.67 -9.82
CA THR A 108 0.06 3.69 -10.91
C THR A 108 -1.23 3.82 -11.74
N PHE A 109 -1.80 5.02 -11.84
CA PHE A 109 -3.09 5.20 -12.50
C PHE A 109 -3.01 4.84 -13.98
N GLY A 110 -3.83 3.88 -14.40
CA GLY A 110 -4.03 3.61 -15.82
C GLY A 110 -4.64 4.83 -16.51
N GLY A 111 -4.23 5.08 -17.77
CA GLY A 111 -4.74 6.19 -18.56
C GLY A 111 -3.97 7.50 -18.43
N THR A 112 -3.05 7.64 -17.48
CA THR A 112 -2.13 8.78 -17.42
C THR A 112 -0.77 8.37 -16.88
N MET A 113 0.29 8.83 -17.55
CA MET A 113 1.67 8.76 -17.05
C MET A 113 2.16 10.12 -16.53
N ALA A 114 1.25 11.09 -16.39
CA ALA A 114 1.59 12.42 -15.94
C ALA A 114 2.00 12.42 -14.46
N THR A 115 2.95 13.28 -14.12
CA THR A 115 3.23 13.62 -12.73
C THR A 115 2.10 14.50 -12.20
N LEU A 116 1.55 14.12 -11.06
CA LEU A 116 0.51 14.87 -10.38
C LEU A 116 1.14 15.74 -9.30
N THR A 117 0.55 16.90 -9.04
CA THR A 117 0.92 17.70 -7.87
C THR A 117 -0.10 17.44 -6.77
N VAL A 118 0.33 16.87 -5.67
CA VAL A 118 -0.50 16.50 -4.52
C VAL A 118 0.11 17.11 -3.27
N ASN A 119 -0.62 18.03 -2.62
CA ASN A 119 -0.15 18.75 -1.44
C ASN A 119 1.27 19.34 -1.62
N GLY A 120 1.54 19.87 -2.81
CA GLY A 120 2.86 20.44 -3.16
C GLY A 120 3.95 19.41 -3.49
N LEU A 121 3.64 18.11 -3.46
CA LEU A 121 4.56 17.05 -3.85
C LEU A 121 4.38 16.66 -5.30
N ASP A 122 5.47 16.37 -5.97
CA ASP A 122 5.46 15.72 -7.28
C ASP A 122 5.25 14.21 -7.10
N VAL A 123 4.04 13.75 -7.44
CA VAL A 123 3.66 12.33 -7.42
C VAL A 123 3.74 11.80 -8.84
N ARG A 124 4.87 11.17 -9.17
CA ARG A 124 5.11 10.65 -10.51
C ARG A 124 4.36 9.34 -10.75
N TYR A 125 4.14 9.05 -12.03
CA TYR A 125 3.74 7.71 -12.45
C TYR A 125 4.91 6.73 -12.25
N GLU A 126 4.61 5.54 -11.74
CA GLU A 126 5.55 4.43 -11.67
C GLU A 126 4.90 3.16 -12.20
N GLU A 127 5.62 2.42 -13.01
CA GLU A 127 5.18 1.12 -13.46
C GLU A 127 5.13 0.14 -12.27
N PRO A 128 4.04 -0.61 -12.06
CA PRO A 128 3.93 -1.53 -10.92
C PRO A 128 5.13 -2.46 -10.73
N SER A 129 5.68 -3.00 -11.82
CA SER A 129 6.83 -3.90 -11.79
C SER A 129 8.13 -3.24 -11.27
N SER A 130 8.24 -1.93 -11.33
CA SER A 130 9.43 -1.17 -10.92
C SER A 130 9.39 -0.69 -9.47
N ILE A 131 8.21 -0.73 -8.82
CA ILE A 131 8.02 -0.19 -7.46
C ILE A 131 8.89 -0.93 -6.43
N ALA A 132 8.98 -2.25 -6.53
CA ALA A 132 9.74 -3.06 -5.57
C ALA A 132 11.23 -2.71 -5.52
N GLU A 133 11.80 -2.28 -6.65
CA GLU A 133 13.22 -1.99 -6.80
C GLU A 133 13.59 -0.56 -6.38
N ASP A 134 12.66 0.39 -6.46
CA ASP A 134 12.91 1.76 -6.04
C ASP A 134 12.77 1.92 -4.52
N ARG A 135 13.89 1.90 -3.82
CA ARG A 135 13.95 1.96 -2.36
C ARG A 135 13.44 3.27 -1.76
N ASN A 136 13.30 4.33 -2.55
CA ASN A 136 12.80 5.63 -2.07
C ASN A 136 11.28 5.65 -1.94
N ILE A 137 10.57 4.80 -2.67
CA ILE A 137 9.12 4.75 -2.64
C ILE A 137 8.64 4.28 -1.26
N ARG A 138 7.71 5.05 -0.67
CA ARG A 138 7.08 4.81 0.63
C ARG A 138 5.57 4.73 0.58
N VAL A 139 4.94 5.46 -0.36
CA VAL A 139 3.49 5.51 -0.52
C VAL A 139 3.13 5.33 -1.99
N VAL A 140 2.16 4.48 -2.26
CA VAL A 140 1.67 4.20 -3.62
C VAL A 140 0.16 4.39 -3.68
N PHE A 141 -0.30 5.27 -4.56
CA PHE A 141 -1.70 5.39 -4.92
C PHE A 141 -2.01 4.54 -6.16
N PHE A 142 -3.02 3.70 -6.07
CA PHE A 142 -3.46 2.87 -7.19
C PHE A 142 -4.98 2.79 -7.27
N LYS A 143 -5.51 2.31 -8.40
CA LYS A 143 -6.94 2.07 -8.61
C LYS A 143 -7.26 0.58 -8.71
N GLU A 144 -6.74 -0.09 -9.74
CA GLU A 144 -7.04 -1.49 -10.04
C GLU A 144 -5.83 -2.31 -10.48
N ASN A 145 -4.80 -1.64 -10.99
CA ASN A 145 -3.69 -2.28 -11.71
C ASN A 145 -2.66 -3.00 -10.83
N LEU A 146 -2.77 -2.97 -9.51
CA LEU A 146 -1.95 -3.80 -8.61
C LEU A 146 -2.61 -5.15 -8.28
N SER A 147 -3.78 -5.43 -8.85
CA SER A 147 -4.61 -6.58 -8.47
C SER A 147 -4.15 -7.92 -9.06
N THR A 148 -3.29 -7.95 -10.11
CA THR A 148 -2.95 -9.20 -10.78
C THR A 148 -1.45 -9.36 -10.97
N GLY A 149 -0.81 -10.32 -10.24
CA GLY A 149 0.60 -10.67 -10.44
C GLY A 149 1.62 -9.66 -9.94
N TRP A 150 1.21 -8.64 -9.20
CA TRP A 150 2.15 -7.70 -8.60
C TRP A 150 2.81 -8.31 -7.36
N ASP A 151 4.13 -8.35 -7.36
CA ASP A 151 4.94 -8.83 -6.25
C ASP A 151 5.80 -7.69 -5.71
N CYS A 152 5.54 -7.29 -4.48
CA CYS A 152 6.33 -6.30 -3.77
C CYS A 152 6.40 -6.63 -2.28
N PRO A 153 7.47 -7.32 -1.84
CA PRO A 153 7.62 -7.72 -0.43
C PRO A 153 7.58 -6.56 0.56
N ARG A 154 7.97 -5.35 0.12
CA ARG A 154 7.93 -4.14 0.94
C ARG A 154 6.52 -3.56 1.14
N ALA A 155 5.54 -4.02 0.37
CA ALA A 155 4.15 -3.59 0.47
C ALA A 155 3.46 -4.31 1.64
N GLU A 156 3.65 -3.83 2.84
CA GLU A 156 3.23 -4.50 4.07
C GLU A 156 1.93 -3.97 4.66
N THR A 157 1.53 -2.75 4.29
CA THR A 157 0.29 -2.13 4.75
C THR A 157 -0.52 -1.66 3.55
N MET A 158 -1.79 -2.01 3.54
CA MET A 158 -2.72 -1.62 2.50
C MET A 158 -4.01 -1.05 3.09
N MET A 159 -4.53 -0.01 2.45
CA MET A 159 -5.81 0.60 2.72
C MET A 159 -6.59 0.79 1.42
N SER A 160 -7.90 0.64 1.45
CA SER A 160 -8.77 0.87 0.31
C SER A 160 -9.91 1.83 0.64
N PHE A 161 -10.09 2.84 -0.20
CA PHE A 161 -11.29 3.69 -0.22
C PHE A 161 -12.46 3.03 -0.96
N LYS A 162 -12.19 1.95 -1.72
CA LYS A 162 -13.25 1.18 -2.38
C LYS A 162 -13.90 0.25 -1.38
N HIS A 163 -15.22 0.31 -1.30
CA HIS A 163 -16.00 -0.65 -0.53
C HIS A 163 -16.18 -1.90 -1.39
N ALA A 164 -15.36 -2.92 -1.15
CA ALA A 164 -15.43 -4.15 -1.91
C ALA A 164 -16.49 -5.08 -1.32
N ASN A 165 -17.53 -5.38 -2.13
CA ASN A 165 -18.54 -6.38 -1.80
C ASN A 165 -18.13 -7.80 -2.30
N ASP A 166 -16.99 -7.94 -2.96
CA ASP A 166 -16.54 -9.20 -3.55
C ASP A 166 -15.40 -9.80 -2.73
N ALA A 167 -15.72 -10.87 -2.00
CA ALA A 167 -14.77 -11.62 -1.19
C ALA A 167 -13.63 -12.22 -2.03
N THR A 168 -13.88 -12.56 -3.30
CA THR A 168 -12.86 -13.11 -4.21
C THR A 168 -11.83 -12.04 -4.55
N TYR A 169 -12.28 -10.82 -4.84
CA TYR A 169 -11.41 -9.69 -5.12
C TYR A 169 -10.52 -9.36 -3.90
N ILE A 170 -11.11 -9.31 -2.70
CA ILE A 170 -10.38 -9.09 -1.45
C ILE A 170 -9.33 -10.19 -1.24
N ALA A 171 -9.71 -11.47 -1.44
CA ALA A 171 -8.79 -12.58 -1.28
C ALA A 171 -7.62 -12.53 -2.28
N GLN A 172 -7.88 -12.15 -3.53
CA GLN A 172 -6.83 -11.98 -4.54
C GLN A 172 -5.89 -10.81 -4.25
N LEU A 173 -6.40 -9.74 -3.64
CA LEU A 173 -5.63 -8.58 -3.25
C LEU A 173 -4.74 -8.86 -2.04
N LEU A 174 -5.21 -9.69 -1.11
CA LEU A 174 -4.55 -10.01 0.17
C LEU A 174 -3.63 -11.23 0.09
N GLY A 175 -3.80 -12.07 -0.91
CA GLY A 175 -3.04 -13.32 -1.10
C GLY A 175 -1.61 -13.13 -1.64
N ARG A 176 -1.01 -11.96 -1.48
CA ARG A 176 0.25 -11.55 -2.13
C ARG A 176 1.26 -11.00 -1.16
#